data_47111eddaba18c37016334c23b5b9ade
#
_entry.id   47111eddaba18c37016334c23b5b9ade
#
_cell.length_a   1.000
_cell.length_b   1.000
_cell.length_c   1.000
_cell.angle_alpha   90.00
_cell.angle_beta   90.00
_cell.angle_gamma   90.00
#
_symmetry.space_group_name_H-M   'P 1'
#
loop_
_entity.id
_entity.type
_entity.pdbx_description
1 polymer ?
#
loop_
_entity_poly.entity_id
_entity_poly.type
_entity_poly.pdbx_seq_one_letter_code
_entity_poly.pdbx_strand_id
1 'polypeptide(L)'
;MLNKLQQKWNVSSRKLFLILCTFAITGTSTAYVSRSITAWVGFNETTFWLWAFLLRLSILIFGYQIILLIVAFVFGQFKFFWNYEKKILRRMGVLPYEQIKLAIFASGKGSNAENIIQYIENHKNTHVKLIISSRPNTGVLDIAARYGIEAIVLDKKRFDETPEYIEILKSQGITHIVLAGFLLKVPQQLTAAYPNRIINIHPALLPSYGGKGMYGEKVHQAVIEAGDKESGITIHDVDDHYDNGKIIFQKKIEVLPTDTAGSLAEKIHLLEHKYYPSVIKKWVRR
;
A
#
# COMPACT_ATOMS: atom_id res chain seq x y z
N MET A 1 0.13 -23.21 -12.41
CA MET A 1 0.48 -23.00 -10.99
C MET A 1 1.65 -22.03 -10.83
N LEU A 2 2.77 -22.23 -11.50
CA LEU A 2 3.97 -21.38 -11.42
C LEU A 2 3.71 -19.91 -11.80
N ASN A 3 2.96 -19.64 -12.88
CA ASN A 3 2.61 -18.28 -13.29
C ASN A 3 1.81 -17.51 -12.22
N LYS A 4 0.94 -18.20 -11.47
CA LYS A 4 0.21 -17.58 -10.34
C LYS A 4 1.14 -17.20 -9.18
N LEU A 5 2.17 -18.01 -8.90
CA LEU A 5 3.18 -17.72 -7.89
C LEU A 5 4.09 -16.56 -8.31
N GLN A 6 4.48 -16.50 -9.58
CA GLN A 6 5.26 -15.38 -10.13
C GLN A 6 4.52 -14.05 -9.96
N GLN A 7 3.25 -14.02 -10.35
CA GLN A 7 2.40 -12.85 -10.21
C GLN A 7 2.20 -12.46 -8.73
N LYS A 8 1.90 -13.47 -7.88
CA LYS A 8 1.69 -13.24 -6.44
C LYS A 8 2.91 -12.68 -5.73
N TRP A 9 4.11 -13.14 -6.08
CA TRP A 9 5.36 -12.73 -5.46
C TRP A 9 6.10 -11.63 -6.24
N ASN A 10 5.57 -11.25 -7.40
CA ASN A 10 6.17 -10.26 -8.32
C ASN A 10 7.65 -10.55 -8.60
N VAL A 11 7.94 -11.78 -9.03
CA VAL A 11 9.31 -12.25 -9.27
C VAL A 11 9.46 -12.84 -10.68
N SER A 12 10.67 -12.74 -11.23
CA SER A 12 11.01 -13.38 -12.51
C SER A 12 11.05 -14.90 -12.39
N SER A 13 10.96 -15.63 -13.51
CA SER A 13 11.03 -17.09 -13.56
C SER A 13 12.30 -17.64 -12.92
N ARG A 14 13.45 -17.01 -13.20
CA ARG A 14 14.75 -17.38 -12.60
C ARG A 14 14.72 -17.22 -11.07
N LYS A 15 14.17 -16.13 -10.59
CA LYS A 15 14.08 -15.86 -9.15
C LYS A 15 13.10 -16.82 -8.46
N LEU A 16 11.98 -17.13 -9.10
CA LEU A 16 11.04 -18.15 -8.60
C LEU A 16 11.72 -19.51 -8.47
N PHE A 17 12.49 -19.94 -9.48
CA PHE A 17 13.24 -21.19 -9.44
C PHE A 17 14.19 -21.24 -8.24
N LEU A 18 15.00 -20.19 -8.01
CA LEU A 18 15.90 -20.10 -6.87
C LEU A 18 15.17 -20.15 -5.52
N ILE A 19 14.00 -19.51 -5.41
CA ILE A 19 13.16 -19.58 -4.22
C ILE A 19 12.68 -21.00 -3.96
N LEU A 20 12.23 -21.73 -4.99
CA LEU A 20 11.79 -23.12 -4.86
C LEU A 20 12.95 -24.05 -4.49
N CYS A 21 14.13 -23.88 -5.09
CA CYS A 21 15.34 -24.61 -4.70
C CYS A 21 15.71 -24.35 -3.23
N THR A 22 15.62 -23.08 -2.77
CA THR A 22 15.86 -22.73 -1.38
C THR A 22 14.94 -23.50 -0.45
N PHE A 23 13.65 -23.58 -0.72
CA PHE A 23 12.69 -24.35 0.07
C PHE A 23 13.02 -25.85 0.10
N ALA A 24 13.32 -26.45 -1.07
CA ALA A 24 13.63 -27.87 -1.18
C ALA A 24 14.89 -28.24 -0.37
N ILE A 25 15.98 -27.48 -0.55
CA ILE A 25 17.24 -27.69 0.17
C ILE A 25 17.05 -27.47 1.67
N THR A 26 16.31 -26.42 2.07
CA THR A 26 16.04 -26.19 3.50
C THR A 26 15.30 -27.35 4.11
N GLY A 27 14.27 -27.88 3.45
CA GLY A 27 13.49 -29.01 3.96
C GLY A 27 14.34 -30.26 4.19
N THR A 28 15.17 -30.64 3.21
CA THR A 28 16.08 -31.80 3.33
C THR A 28 17.14 -31.59 4.38
N SER A 29 17.74 -30.40 4.43
CA SER A 29 18.76 -30.05 5.44
C SER A 29 18.18 -30.07 6.85
N THR A 30 16.98 -29.54 7.05
CA THR A 30 16.31 -29.56 8.36
C THR A 30 16.01 -30.97 8.82
N ALA A 31 15.56 -31.85 7.91
CA ALA A 31 15.31 -33.26 8.26
C ALA A 31 16.59 -33.97 8.69
N TYR A 32 17.70 -33.73 7.99
CA TYR A 32 19.03 -34.29 8.35
C TYR A 32 19.51 -33.77 9.70
N VAL A 33 19.50 -32.44 9.90
CA VAL A 33 19.90 -31.80 11.15
C VAL A 33 19.02 -32.27 12.32
N SER A 34 17.74 -32.43 12.12
CA SER A 34 16.81 -32.93 13.15
C SER A 34 17.18 -34.35 13.61
N ARG A 35 17.52 -35.23 12.67
CA ARG A 35 17.98 -36.60 13.01
C ARG A 35 19.29 -36.59 13.80
N SER A 36 20.25 -35.77 13.33
CA SER A 36 21.57 -35.66 13.99
C SER A 36 21.44 -35.10 15.39
N ILE A 37 20.63 -34.08 15.61
CA ILE A 37 20.43 -33.50 16.95
C ILE A 37 19.71 -34.49 17.88
N THR A 38 18.67 -35.18 17.39
CA THR A 38 17.96 -36.18 18.23
C THR A 38 18.86 -37.35 18.61
N ALA A 39 19.74 -37.79 17.72
CA ALA A 39 20.74 -38.82 18.04
C ALA A 39 21.79 -38.32 19.04
N TRP A 40 22.27 -37.07 18.88
CA TRP A 40 23.28 -36.48 19.78
C TRP A 40 22.72 -36.25 21.21
N VAL A 41 21.44 -35.90 21.36
CA VAL A 41 20.76 -35.74 22.65
C VAL A 41 20.50 -37.09 23.32
N GLY A 42 20.78 -38.22 22.63
CA GLY A 42 20.62 -39.56 23.20
C GLY A 42 19.18 -40.07 23.21
N PHE A 43 18.26 -39.47 22.42
CA PHE A 43 16.92 -39.99 22.25
C PHE A 43 16.97 -41.30 21.44
N ASN A 44 16.66 -42.40 22.11
CA ASN A 44 16.58 -43.74 21.54
C ASN A 44 15.16 -44.33 21.70
N GLU A 45 14.98 -45.58 21.34
CA GLU A 45 13.70 -46.27 21.40
C GLU A 45 13.04 -46.34 22.80
N THR A 46 13.88 -46.19 23.86
CA THR A 46 13.41 -46.19 25.25
C THR A 46 12.97 -44.80 25.76
N THR A 47 13.29 -43.75 24.97
CA THR A 47 12.87 -42.38 25.32
C THR A 47 11.38 -42.21 25.12
N PHE A 48 10.68 -41.62 26.14
CA PHE A 48 9.26 -41.31 26.01
C PHE A 48 8.99 -40.54 24.73
N TRP A 49 8.21 -41.10 23.84
CA TRP A 49 7.96 -40.63 22.48
C TRP A 49 7.59 -39.14 22.40
N LEU A 50 6.89 -38.62 23.42
CA LEU A 50 6.44 -37.23 23.45
C LEU A 50 7.63 -36.24 23.49
N TRP A 51 8.70 -36.54 24.26
CA TRP A 51 9.87 -35.66 24.31
C TRP A 51 10.63 -35.65 22.99
N ALA A 52 10.77 -36.79 22.35
CA ALA A 52 11.37 -36.90 21.02
C ALA A 52 10.53 -36.15 19.98
N PHE A 53 9.21 -36.26 20.05
CA PHE A 53 8.27 -35.51 19.17
C PHE A 53 8.38 -34.01 19.40
N LEU A 54 8.36 -33.52 20.66
CA LEU A 54 8.45 -32.10 20.99
C LEU A 54 9.80 -31.52 20.54
N LEU A 55 10.91 -32.24 20.71
CA LEU A 55 12.20 -31.79 20.23
C LEU A 55 12.24 -31.68 18.71
N ARG A 56 11.76 -32.70 18.00
CA ARG A 56 11.68 -32.67 16.52
C ARG A 56 10.78 -31.55 16.02
N LEU A 57 9.65 -31.32 16.67
CA LEU A 57 8.74 -30.22 16.34
C LEU A 57 9.40 -28.85 16.57
N SER A 58 10.15 -28.71 17.67
CA SER A 58 10.90 -27.48 17.95
C SER A 58 11.98 -27.20 16.89
N ILE A 59 12.72 -28.25 16.49
CA ILE A 59 13.70 -28.12 15.41
C ILE A 59 13.03 -27.78 14.09
N LEU A 60 11.87 -28.37 13.80
CA LEU A 60 11.11 -28.07 12.60
C LEU A 60 10.60 -26.61 12.59
N ILE A 61 10.14 -26.10 13.71
CA ILE A 61 9.58 -24.75 13.81
C ILE A 61 10.69 -23.67 13.83
N PHE A 62 11.69 -23.82 14.69
CA PHE A 62 12.73 -22.81 14.91
C PHE A 62 14.00 -23.06 14.08
N GLY A 63 14.47 -24.30 14.02
CA GLY A 63 15.65 -24.67 13.25
C GLY A 63 15.45 -24.51 11.76
N TYR A 64 14.25 -24.83 11.24
CA TYR A 64 13.90 -24.59 9.84
C TYR A 64 14.08 -23.14 9.45
N GLN A 65 13.63 -22.19 10.26
CA GLN A 65 13.72 -20.75 9.95
C GLN A 65 15.17 -20.29 9.87
N ILE A 66 16.03 -20.77 10.76
CA ILE A 66 17.46 -20.44 10.74
C ILE A 66 18.13 -21.03 9.48
N ILE A 67 17.89 -22.30 9.19
CA ILE A 67 18.45 -22.98 8.02
C ILE A 67 17.94 -22.31 6.73
N LEU A 68 16.66 -21.93 6.69
CA LEU A 68 16.06 -21.23 5.56
C LEU A 68 16.80 -19.93 5.25
N LEU A 69 17.11 -19.12 6.26
CA LEU A 69 17.82 -17.86 6.07
C LEU A 69 19.26 -18.07 5.61
N ILE A 70 19.96 -19.11 6.14
CA ILE A 70 21.31 -19.48 5.71
C ILE A 70 21.31 -19.91 4.24
N VAL A 71 20.41 -20.84 3.87
CA VAL A 71 20.29 -21.31 2.48
C VAL A 71 19.87 -20.18 1.57
N ALA A 72 18.92 -19.33 2.01
CA ALA A 72 18.49 -18.16 1.25
C ALA A 72 19.62 -17.16 1.01
N PHE A 73 20.54 -17.01 1.95
CA PHE A 73 21.73 -16.18 1.78
C PHE A 73 22.65 -16.73 0.70
N VAL A 74 22.95 -18.02 0.72
CA VAL A 74 23.76 -18.70 -0.30
C VAL A 74 23.16 -18.56 -1.72
N PHE A 75 21.83 -18.64 -1.84
CA PHE A 75 21.13 -18.48 -3.13
C PHE A 75 20.83 -17.03 -3.49
N GLY A 76 21.31 -16.03 -2.73
CA GLY A 76 21.05 -14.60 -2.99
C GLY A 76 19.58 -14.22 -2.83
N GLN A 77 18.79 -15.01 -2.09
CA GLN A 77 17.36 -14.76 -1.85
C GLN A 77 17.07 -14.30 -0.42
N PHE A 78 18.09 -13.94 0.36
CA PHE A 78 17.96 -13.55 1.76
C PHE A 78 16.90 -12.47 1.99
N LYS A 79 16.90 -11.40 1.17
CA LYS A 79 15.94 -10.29 1.31
C LYS A 79 14.47 -10.76 1.16
N PHE A 80 14.21 -11.69 0.26
CA PHE A 80 12.88 -12.26 0.05
C PHE A 80 12.41 -13.02 1.30
N PHE A 81 13.21 -13.96 1.77
CA PHE A 81 12.86 -14.80 2.92
C PHE A 81 12.85 -14.01 4.23
N TRP A 82 13.79 -13.09 4.44
CA TRP A 82 13.80 -12.22 5.62
C TRP A 82 12.53 -11.35 5.71
N ASN A 83 12.03 -10.84 4.58
CA ASN A 83 10.76 -10.10 4.57
C ASN A 83 9.57 -11.02 4.91
N TYR A 84 9.63 -12.28 4.52
CA TYR A 84 8.62 -13.27 4.88
C TYR A 84 8.66 -13.57 6.39
N GLU A 85 9.86 -13.82 6.94
CA GLU A 85 10.08 -14.06 8.37
C GLU A 85 9.62 -12.88 9.23
N LYS A 86 10.00 -11.66 8.87
CA LYS A 86 9.51 -10.45 9.57
C LYS A 86 7.98 -10.41 9.65
N LYS A 87 7.29 -10.86 8.62
CA LYS A 87 5.82 -10.90 8.60
C LYS A 87 5.26 -11.94 9.57
N ILE A 88 5.92 -13.09 9.71
CA ILE A 88 5.56 -14.13 10.69
C ILE A 88 5.83 -13.61 12.11
N LEU A 89 7.04 -13.10 12.37
CA LEU A 89 7.43 -12.58 13.67
C LEU A 89 6.54 -11.43 14.17
N ARG A 90 6.10 -10.56 13.24
CA ARG A 90 5.11 -9.51 13.56
C ARG A 90 3.75 -10.10 13.95
N ARG A 91 3.28 -11.15 13.25
CA ARG A 91 2.02 -11.82 13.60
C ARG A 91 2.09 -12.52 14.96
N MET A 92 3.27 -13.02 15.33
CA MET A 92 3.52 -13.62 16.63
C MET A 92 3.73 -12.58 17.75
N GLY A 93 3.76 -11.28 17.42
CA GLY A 93 4.01 -10.21 18.39
C GLY A 93 5.49 -10.04 18.80
N VAL A 94 6.41 -10.78 18.17
CA VAL A 94 7.86 -10.70 18.44
C VAL A 94 8.46 -9.41 17.86
N LEU A 95 8.02 -8.99 16.69
CA LEU A 95 8.43 -7.72 16.08
C LEU A 95 7.27 -6.74 16.05
N PRO A 96 7.53 -5.45 16.29
CA PRO A 96 6.52 -4.41 16.12
C PRO A 96 6.12 -4.30 14.66
N TYR A 97 4.85 -3.95 14.42
CA TYR A 97 4.40 -3.60 13.08
C TYR A 97 5.07 -2.30 12.62
N GLU A 98 5.46 -2.24 11.35
CA GLU A 98 5.94 -0.99 10.75
C GLU A 98 4.85 0.08 10.86
N GLN A 99 5.23 1.24 11.36
CA GLN A 99 4.34 2.39 11.42
C GLN A 99 4.21 2.98 10.01
N ILE A 100 2.99 3.03 9.53
CA ILE A 100 2.66 3.66 8.26
C ILE A 100 2.25 5.09 8.54
N LYS A 101 3.05 6.02 8.04
CA LYS A 101 2.80 7.46 8.17
C LYS A 101 2.36 8.00 6.82
N LEU A 102 1.14 8.51 6.76
CA LEU A 102 0.55 9.07 5.56
C LEU A 102 0.72 10.57 5.51
N ALA A 103 1.04 11.09 4.33
CA ALA A 103 0.77 12.47 3.97
C ALA A 103 -0.46 12.53 3.06
N ILE A 104 -1.41 13.40 3.36
CA ILE A 104 -2.58 13.66 2.51
C ILE A 104 -2.37 14.98 1.78
N PHE A 105 -2.45 14.95 0.45
CA PHE A 105 -2.40 16.13 -0.39
C PHE A 105 -3.81 16.47 -0.86
N ALA A 106 -4.22 17.72 -0.70
CA ALA A 106 -5.55 18.19 -1.07
C ALA A 106 -5.52 19.63 -1.60
N SER A 107 -6.61 20.07 -2.25
CA SER A 107 -6.71 21.41 -2.82
C SER A 107 -8.03 22.12 -2.49
N GLY A 108 -8.90 21.52 -1.67
CA GLY A 108 -10.25 22.01 -1.46
C GLY A 108 -10.83 21.79 -0.07
N LYS A 109 -12.11 21.45 0.00
CA LYS A 109 -12.88 21.31 1.26
C LYS A 109 -12.33 20.23 2.20
N GLY A 110 -11.65 19.20 1.67
CA GLY A 110 -11.00 18.17 2.47
C GLY A 110 -11.91 17.04 2.96
N SER A 111 -13.14 16.92 2.45
CA SER A 111 -14.07 15.87 2.89
C SER A 111 -13.51 14.44 2.75
N ASN A 112 -12.81 14.14 1.66
CA ASN A 112 -12.10 12.87 1.51
C ASN A 112 -10.97 12.74 2.53
N ALA A 113 -10.21 13.81 2.81
CA ALA A 113 -9.16 13.80 3.82
C ALA A 113 -9.73 13.50 5.21
N GLU A 114 -10.81 14.17 5.60
CA GLU A 114 -11.48 13.94 6.88
C GLU A 114 -11.99 12.50 7.01
N ASN A 115 -12.64 11.98 5.98
CA ASN A 115 -13.13 10.59 5.97
C ASN A 115 -11.97 9.58 6.09
N ILE A 116 -10.83 9.83 5.45
CA ILE A 116 -9.64 9.01 5.57
C ILE A 116 -9.08 9.07 7.01
N ILE A 117 -8.99 10.25 7.61
CA ILE A 117 -8.50 10.45 8.99
C ILE A 117 -9.37 9.64 9.96
N GLN A 118 -10.69 9.85 9.94
CA GLN A 118 -11.64 9.15 10.81
C GLN A 118 -11.56 7.63 10.67
N TYR A 119 -11.45 7.14 9.43
CA TYR A 119 -11.31 5.71 9.19
C TYR A 119 -10.00 5.14 9.74
N ILE A 120 -8.90 5.90 9.64
CA ILE A 120 -7.56 5.46 10.03
C ILE A 120 -7.35 5.57 11.54
N GLU A 121 -8.00 6.46 12.27
CA GLU A 121 -7.90 6.58 13.74
C GLU A 121 -8.07 5.25 14.47
N ASN A 122 -8.91 4.37 13.95
CA ASN A 122 -9.13 3.03 14.51
C ASN A 122 -8.02 2.02 14.15
N HIS A 123 -6.91 2.45 13.53
CA HIS A 123 -5.86 1.56 13.04
C HIS A 123 -4.52 1.80 13.76
N LYS A 124 -4.15 0.89 14.67
CA LYS A 124 -2.95 0.99 15.53
C LYS A 124 -1.62 1.29 14.82
N ASN A 125 -1.50 0.98 13.53
CA ASN A 125 -0.21 1.03 12.81
C ASN A 125 -0.22 1.96 11.60
N THR A 126 -1.24 2.80 11.45
CA THR A 126 -1.35 3.74 10.32
C THR A 126 -1.84 5.07 10.86
N HIS A 127 -1.12 6.14 10.55
CA HIS A 127 -1.43 7.47 11.04
C HIS A 127 -1.32 8.48 9.90
N VAL A 128 -2.24 9.44 9.86
CA VAL A 128 -2.08 10.64 9.04
C VAL A 128 -1.17 11.59 9.81
N LYS A 129 0.03 11.82 9.30
CA LYS A 129 1.06 12.62 9.99
C LYS A 129 1.13 14.05 9.46
N LEU A 130 0.80 14.23 8.18
CA LEU A 130 0.95 15.50 7.49
C LEU A 130 -0.18 15.73 6.50
N ILE A 131 -0.67 16.95 6.44
CA ILE A 131 -1.56 17.43 5.37
C ILE A 131 -0.81 18.49 4.56
N ILE A 132 -0.84 18.36 3.23
CA ILE A 132 -0.29 19.36 2.32
C ILE A 132 -1.42 19.92 1.48
N SER A 133 -1.69 21.21 1.66
CA SER A 133 -2.67 21.94 0.86
C SER A 133 -2.00 22.68 -0.28
N SER A 134 -2.54 22.55 -1.51
CA SER A 134 -2.03 23.31 -2.66
C SER A 134 -2.40 24.79 -2.65
N ARG A 135 -3.25 25.22 -1.71
CA ARG A 135 -3.73 26.61 -1.59
C ARG A 135 -3.91 26.99 -0.13
N PRO A 136 -3.73 28.28 0.21
CA PRO A 136 -4.12 28.80 1.51
C PRO A 136 -5.65 28.81 1.67
N ASN A 137 -6.12 28.92 2.88
CA ASN A 137 -7.53 29.11 3.24
C ASN A 137 -8.47 28.02 2.68
N THR A 138 -8.05 26.77 2.75
CA THR A 138 -8.85 25.61 2.31
C THR A 138 -9.42 24.86 3.50
N GLY A 139 -10.62 24.28 3.36
CA GLY A 139 -11.25 23.51 4.44
C GLY A 139 -10.39 22.35 4.96
N VAL A 140 -9.47 21.82 4.16
CA VAL A 140 -8.55 20.76 4.62
C VAL A 140 -7.57 21.25 5.69
N LEU A 141 -7.23 22.54 5.73
CA LEU A 141 -6.39 23.14 6.79
C LEU A 141 -7.16 23.23 8.12
N ASP A 142 -8.46 23.55 8.06
CA ASP A 142 -9.33 23.55 9.25
C ASP A 142 -9.50 22.13 9.80
N ILE A 143 -9.59 21.15 8.92
CA ILE A 143 -9.61 19.72 9.28
C ILE A 143 -8.30 19.35 9.98
N ALA A 144 -7.15 19.72 9.40
CA ALA A 144 -5.85 19.46 10.00
C ALA A 144 -5.77 20.01 11.44
N ALA A 145 -6.18 21.25 11.63
CA ALA A 145 -6.22 21.89 12.95
C ALA A 145 -7.12 21.15 13.94
N ARG A 146 -8.33 20.74 13.51
CA ARG A 146 -9.28 19.97 14.33
C ARG A 146 -8.73 18.64 14.83
N TYR A 147 -7.97 17.95 13.98
CA TYR A 147 -7.40 16.64 14.32
C TYR A 147 -5.96 16.71 14.86
N GLY A 148 -5.42 17.93 15.08
CA GLY A 148 -4.06 18.13 15.58
C GLY A 148 -2.98 17.60 14.63
N ILE A 149 -3.26 17.59 13.33
CA ILE A 149 -2.34 17.12 12.28
C ILE A 149 -1.58 18.32 11.73
N GLU A 150 -0.25 18.18 11.62
CA GLU A 150 0.58 19.20 11.00
C GLU A 150 0.14 19.46 9.55
N ALA A 151 0.06 20.74 9.17
CA ALA A 151 -0.34 21.13 7.83
C ALA A 151 0.62 22.13 7.21
N ILE A 152 0.88 21.97 5.93
CA ILE A 152 1.75 22.85 5.14
C ILE A 152 0.96 23.35 3.93
N VAL A 153 1.03 24.65 3.67
CA VAL A 153 0.58 25.26 2.41
C VAL A 153 1.72 25.17 1.42
N LEU A 154 1.46 24.54 0.29
CA LEU A 154 2.44 24.26 -0.72
C LEU A 154 2.78 25.51 -1.56
N ASP A 155 4.06 25.84 -1.69
CA ASP A 155 4.55 26.73 -2.72
C ASP A 155 4.72 25.97 -4.03
N LYS A 156 3.94 26.34 -5.05
CA LYS A 156 3.91 25.60 -6.32
C LYS A 156 5.26 25.59 -7.01
N LYS A 157 6.01 26.70 -7.00
CA LYS A 157 7.32 26.81 -7.66
C LYS A 157 8.34 25.88 -7.01
N ARG A 158 8.42 25.91 -5.67
CA ARG A 158 9.31 25.03 -4.91
C ARG A 158 8.92 23.55 -5.07
N PHE A 159 7.62 23.25 -5.13
CA PHE A 159 7.14 21.89 -5.32
C PHE A 159 7.54 21.32 -6.68
N ASP A 160 7.48 22.13 -7.74
CA ASP A 160 7.79 21.70 -9.10
C ASP A 160 9.32 21.64 -9.34
N GLU A 161 10.10 22.57 -8.75
CA GLU A 161 11.50 22.82 -9.14
C GLU A 161 12.54 22.31 -8.12
N THR A 162 12.15 22.05 -6.86
CA THR A 162 13.11 21.69 -5.80
C THR A 162 12.77 20.38 -5.10
N PRO A 163 13.74 19.71 -4.46
CA PRO A 163 13.49 18.52 -3.65
C PRO A 163 12.94 18.83 -2.23
N GLU A 164 12.68 20.08 -1.89
CA GLU A 164 12.32 20.52 -0.55
C GLU A 164 11.19 19.70 0.07
N TYR A 165 10.11 19.46 -0.67
CA TYR A 165 8.98 18.69 -0.17
C TYR A 165 9.30 17.20 0.01
N ILE A 166 10.23 16.65 -0.77
CA ILE A 166 10.73 15.29 -0.59
C ILE A 166 11.51 15.19 0.72
N GLU A 167 12.32 16.20 1.03
CA GLU A 167 13.10 16.27 2.27
C GLU A 167 12.17 16.42 3.48
N ILE A 168 11.16 17.29 3.41
CA ILE A 168 10.12 17.43 4.45
C ILE A 168 9.42 16.10 4.70
N LEU A 169 8.95 15.44 3.66
CA LEU A 169 8.25 14.17 3.78
C LEU A 169 9.14 13.08 4.40
N LYS A 170 10.42 13.02 3.99
CA LYS A 170 11.39 12.06 4.53
C LYS A 170 11.75 12.37 5.98
N SER A 171 11.97 13.62 6.35
CA SER A 171 12.31 14.02 7.72
C SER A 171 11.19 13.69 8.70
N GLN A 172 9.93 13.78 8.29
CA GLN A 172 8.77 13.36 9.07
C GLN A 172 8.52 11.85 9.04
N GLY A 173 9.31 11.12 8.26
CA GLY A 173 9.20 9.68 8.11
C GLY A 173 7.94 9.23 7.36
N ILE A 174 7.42 10.07 6.45
CA ILE A 174 6.27 9.72 5.62
C ILE A 174 6.61 8.50 4.76
N THR A 175 5.74 7.53 4.79
CA THR A 175 5.91 6.27 4.06
C THR A 175 5.06 6.19 2.81
N HIS A 176 3.91 6.85 2.79
CA HIS A 176 2.95 6.83 1.67
C HIS A 176 2.27 8.18 1.53
N ILE A 177 1.87 8.50 0.32
CA ILE A 177 1.18 9.74 -0.05
C ILE A 177 -0.20 9.40 -0.60
N VAL A 178 -1.21 10.12 -0.15
CA VAL A 178 -2.60 9.99 -0.59
C VAL A 178 -3.04 11.30 -1.20
N LEU A 179 -3.46 11.28 -2.46
CA LEU A 179 -4.04 12.44 -3.13
C LEU A 179 -5.55 12.41 -2.94
N ALA A 180 -6.09 13.39 -2.24
CA ALA A 180 -7.50 13.51 -1.90
C ALA A 180 -8.08 14.82 -2.46
N GLY A 181 -8.36 14.84 -3.76
CA GLY A 181 -8.76 16.07 -4.46
C GLY A 181 -7.58 17.06 -4.60
N PHE A 182 -6.40 16.53 -4.90
CA PHE A 182 -5.22 17.32 -5.21
C PHE A 182 -5.18 17.66 -6.70
N LEU A 183 -5.10 18.95 -7.04
CA LEU A 183 -5.32 19.43 -8.41
C LEU A 183 -4.01 19.73 -9.18
N LEU A 184 -2.87 19.73 -8.51
CA LEU A 184 -1.59 19.94 -9.17
C LEU A 184 -1.02 18.61 -9.68
N LYS A 185 -0.20 18.69 -10.74
CA LYS A 185 0.57 17.52 -11.17
C LYS A 185 1.61 17.17 -10.10
N VAL A 186 1.75 15.89 -9.80
CA VAL A 186 2.82 15.38 -8.94
C VAL A 186 4.13 15.43 -9.74
N PRO A 187 5.19 16.11 -9.26
CA PRO A 187 6.46 16.18 -9.96
C PRO A 187 7.13 14.80 -10.08
N GLN A 188 7.84 14.57 -11.18
CA GLN A 188 8.57 13.32 -11.43
C GLN A 188 9.57 12.98 -10.33
N GLN A 189 10.22 13.97 -9.74
CA GLN A 189 11.13 13.77 -8.62
C GLN A 189 10.40 13.18 -7.40
N LEU A 190 9.12 13.52 -7.16
CA LEU A 190 8.34 12.98 -6.05
C LEU A 190 7.86 11.55 -6.36
N THR A 191 7.40 11.26 -7.58
CA THR A 191 7.04 9.88 -7.98
C THR A 191 8.25 8.94 -7.93
N ALA A 192 9.43 9.41 -8.32
CA ALA A 192 10.69 8.68 -8.22
C ALA A 192 11.13 8.44 -6.76
N ALA A 193 10.89 9.40 -5.86
CA ALA A 193 11.24 9.27 -4.43
C ALA A 193 10.28 8.34 -3.67
N TYR A 194 9.04 8.19 -4.15
CA TYR A 194 7.98 7.38 -3.54
C TYR A 194 7.39 6.35 -4.53
N PRO A 195 8.21 5.45 -5.13
CA PRO A 195 7.76 4.52 -6.16
C PRO A 195 6.71 3.55 -5.61
N ASN A 196 5.54 3.49 -6.26
CA ASN A 196 4.36 2.69 -5.84
C ASN A 196 3.85 3.05 -4.43
N ARG A 197 4.10 4.28 -3.98
CA ARG A 197 3.69 4.78 -2.66
C ARG A 197 2.88 6.07 -2.74
N ILE A 198 2.36 6.40 -3.90
CA ILE A 198 1.44 7.53 -4.12
C ILE A 198 0.17 6.96 -4.74
N ILE A 199 -0.98 7.26 -4.14
CA ILE A 199 -2.29 6.80 -4.59
C ILE A 199 -3.20 8.00 -4.84
N ASN A 200 -4.00 7.93 -5.90
CA ASN A 200 -4.99 8.94 -6.24
C ASN A 200 -6.39 8.33 -6.37
N ILE A 201 -7.41 9.14 -6.14
CA ILE A 201 -8.79 8.85 -6.52
C ILE A 201 -9.23 9.82 -7.61
N HIS A 202 -9.76 9.27 -8.69
CA HIS A 202 -10.28 10.01 -9.84
C HIS A 202 -11.78 9.78 -9.96
N PRO A 203 -12.61 10.83 -10.14
CA PRO A 203 -14.07 10.75 -10.09
C PRO A 203 -14.70 10.28 -11.39
N ALA A 204 -14.03 9.41 -12.16
CA ALA A 204 -14.54 8.74 -13.35
C ALA A 204 -13.95 7.34 -13.53
N LEU A 205 -14.42 6.62 -14.55
CA LEU A 205 -13.91 5.32 -14.94
C LEU A 205 -12.73 5.48 -15.90
N LEU A 206 -11.50 5.56 -15.38
CA LEU A 206 -10.32 5.63 -16.23
C LEU A 206 -10.22 4.42 -17.17
N PRO A 207 -9.70 4.63 -18.40
CA PRO A 207 -9.01 5.82 -18.90
C PRO A 207 -9.93 6.96 -19.39
N SER A 208 -11.26 6.75 -19.43
CA SER A 208 -12.20 7.80 -19.85
C SER A 208 -12.19 8.97 -18.85
N TYR A 209 -12.32 10.18 -19.37
CA TYR A 209 -12.36 11.41 -18.58
C TYR A 209 -11.16 11.62 -17.64
N GLY A 210 -10.00 11.06 -17.97
CA GLY A 210 -8.73 11.30 -17.28
C GLY A 210 -7.86 12.34 -18.02
N GLY A 211 -6.75 12.73 -17.37
CA GLY A 211 -5.74 13.58 -17.97
C GLY A 211 -5.83 15.06 -17.59
N LYS A 212 -4.98 15.88 -18.24
CA LYS A 212 -4.81 17.30 -17.92
C LYS A 212 -6.13 18.07 -18.06
N GLY A 213 -6.57 18.72 -16.99
CA GLY A 213 -7.77 19.55 -16.98
C GLY A 213 -9.06 18.82 -16.59
N MET A 214 -9.04 17.49 -16.49
CA MET A 214 -10.18 16.65 -16.08
C MET A 214 -10.17 16.45 -14.55
N TYR A 215 -10.85 17.35 -13.84
CA TYR A 215 -10.97 17.31 -12.37
C TYR A 215 -12.26 18.00 -11.90
N GLY A 216 -12.74 17.56 -10.74
CA GLY A 216 -13.91 18.12 -10.07
C GLY A 216 -15.16 18.09 -10.95
N GLU A 217 -15.90 19.17 -10.97
CA GLU A 217 -17.17 19.28 -11.68
C GLU A 217 -17.06 19.09 -13.21
N LYS A 218 -15.90 19.43 -13.80
CA LYS A 218 -15.64 19.25 -15.23
C LYS A 218 -15.76 17.81 -15.70
N VAL A 219 -15.36 16.86 -14.85
CA VAL A 219 -15.47 15.43 -15.14
C VAL A 219 -16.94 15.02 -15.23
N HIS A 220 -17.73 15.43 -14.25
CA HIS A 220 -19.17 15.10 -14.22
C HIS A 220 -19.94 15.76 -15.36
N GLN A 221 -19.60 17.01 -15.67
CA GLN A 221 -20.17 17.73 -16.80
C GLN A 221 -19.88 16.98 -18.12
N ALA A 222 -18.62 16.57 -18.34
CA ALA A 222 -18.24 15.83 -19.55
C ALA A 222 -18.97 14.48 -19.68
N VAL A 223 -19.18 13.76 -18.58
CA VAL A 223 -19.95 12.50 -18.57
C VAL A 223 -21.41 12.74 -18.98
N ILE A 224 -22.05 13.79 -18.42
CA ILE A 224 -23.45 14.14 -18.76
C ILE A 224 -23.56 14.59 -20.21
N GLU A 225 -22.67 15.45 -20.69
CA GLU A 225 -22.63 15.92 -22.07
C GLU A 225 -22.42 14.80 -23.09
N ALA A 226 -21.62 13.79 -22.74
CA ALA A 226 -21.40 12.61 -23.57
C ALA A 226 -22.62 11.66 -23.61
N GLY A 227 -23.58 11.82 -22.70
CA GLY A 227 -24.74 10.94 -22.59
C GLY A 227 -24.40 9.53 -22.12
N ASP A 228 -23.28 9.36 -21.41
CA ASP A 228 -22.85 8.08 -20.89
C ASP A 228 -23.85 7.53 -19.86
N LYS A 229 -24.12 6.24 -19.94
CA LYS A 229 -25.04 5.54 -19.02
C LYS A 229 -24.37 5.05 -17.74
N GLU A 230 -23.05 5.08 -17.69
CA GLU A 230 -22.24 4.65 -16.54
C GLU A 230 -21.17 5.69 -16.22
N SER A 231 -20.94 5.90 -14.95
CA SER A 231 -19.78 6.62 -14.43
C SER A 231 -19.23 5.86 -13.22
N GLY A 232 -18.35 6.45 -12.43
CA GLY A 232 -17.82 5.79 -11.24
C GLY A 232 -16.59 6.47 -10.68
N ILE A 233 -15.83 5.72 -9.89
CA ILE A 233 -14.57 6.13 -9.34
C ILE A 233 -13.45 5.20 -9.78
N THR A 234 -12.26 5.74 -9.96
CA THR A 234 -11.03 4.97 -10.15
C THR A 234 -10.00 5.35 -9.08
N ILE A 235 -9.49 4.37 -8.38
CA ILE A 235 -8.37 4.52 -7.45
C ILE A 235 -7.17 3.85 -8.11
N HIS A 236 -6.05 4.60 -8.25
CA HIS A 236 -4.89 4.14 -9.01
C HIS A 236 -3.59 4.58 -8.34
N ASP A 237 -2.50 3.86 -8.63
CA ASP A 237 -1.15 4.31 -8.32
C ASP A 237 -0.82 5.54 -9.19
N VAL A 238 -0.01 6.47 -8.68
CA VAL A 238 0.38 7.67 -9.41
C VAL A 238 1.76 7.46 -10.03
N ASP A 239 1.86 7.74 -11.33
CA ASP A 239 3.10 7.79 -12.10
C ASP A 239 3.39 9.20 -12.65
N ASP A 240 4.28 9.31 -13.62
CA ASP A 240 4.70 10.60 -14.20
C ASP A 240 3.66 11.22 -15.16
N HIS A 241 2.60 10.49 -15.48
CA HIS A 241 1.53 10.95 -16.36
C HIS A 241 0.23 11.15 -15.58
N TYR A 242 -0.59 12.08 -16.02
CA TYR A 242 -1.90 12.29 -15.40
C TYR A 242 -2.77 11.04 -15.56
N ASP A 243 -3.33 10.55 -14.46
CA ASP A 243 -4.36 9.51 -14.38
C ASP A 243 -4.06 8.20 -15.15
N ASN A 244 -2.77 7.91 -15.38
CA ASN A 244 -2.30 6.78 -16.20
C ASN A 244 -1.75 5.60 -15.37
N GLY A 245 -1.53 5.80 -14.08
CA GLY A 245 -0.95 4.78 -13.21
C GLY A 245 -1.84 3.54 -13.06
N LYS A 246 -1.25 2.48 -12.54
CA LYS A 246 -1.93 1.18 -12.39
C LYS A 246 -3.22 1.30 -11.60
N ILE A 247 -4.32 0.87 -12.18
CA ILE A 247 -5.64 0.82 -11.52
C ILE A 247 -5.59 -0.21 -10.37
N ILE A 248 -5.99 0.25 -9.19
CA ILE A 248 -6.07 -0.54 -7.96
C ILE A 248 -7.50 -1.00 -7.72
N PHE A 249 -8.45 -0.11 -7.96
CA PHE A 249 -9.86 -0.35 -7.72
C PHE A 249 -10.70 0.58 -8.60
N GLN A 250 -11.81 0.04 -9.11
CA GLN A 250 -12.85 0.83 -9.78
C GLN A 250 -14.22 0.42 -9.25
N LYS A 251 -15.13 1.37 -9.19
CA LYS A 251 -16.53 1.10 -8.87
C LYS A 251 -17.42 1.93 -9.80
N LYS A 252 -18.31 1.24 -10.52
CA LYS A 252 -19.30 1.83 -11.43
C LYS A 252 -20.57 2.20 -10.70
N ILE A 253 -21.24 3.23 -11.23
CA ILE A 253 -22.65 3.58 -10.94
C ILE A 253 -23.37 3.87 -12.25
N GLU A 254 -24.67 3.73 -12.23
CA GLU A 254 -25.55 4.13 -13.31
C GLU A 254 -25.75 5.64 -13.31
N VAL A 255 -25.73 6.24 -14.50
CA VAL A 255 -26.10 7.63 -14.76
C VAL A 255 -27.52 7.65 -15.34
N LEU A 256 -28.44 8.23 -14.59
CA LEU A 256 -29.83 8.29 -14.99
C LEU A 256 -30.05 9.43 -16.00
N PRO A 257 -31.06 9.34 -16.91
CA PRO A 257 -31.37 10.41 -17.84
C PRO A 257 -31.75 11.75 -17.16
N THR A 258 -32.13 11.69 -15.88
CA THR A 258 -32.48 12.84 -15.05
C THR A 258 -31.28 13.41 -14.27
N ASP A 259 -30.11 12.78 -14.34
CA ASP A 259 -28.94 13.27 -13.63
C ASP A 259 -28.40 14.54 -14.26
N THR A 260 -27.99 15.44 -13.39
CA THR A 260 -27.20 16.63 -13.71
C THR A 260 -25.74 16.39 -13.28
N ALA A 261 -24.83 17.26 -13.71
CA ALA A 261 -23.43 17.20 -13.22
C ALA A 261 -23.35 17.26 -11.68
N GLY A 262 -24.20 18.07 -11.05
CA GLY A 262 -24.27 18.20 -9.59
C GLY A 262 -24.76 16.91 -8.91
N SER A 263 -25.89 16.32 -9.37
CA SER A 263 -26.39 15.06 -8.78
C SER A 263 -25.42 13.90 -8.99
N LEU A 264 -24.75 13.86 -10.15
CA LEU A 264 -23.71 12.86 -10.41
C LEU A 264 -22.50 13.07 -9.47
N ALA A 265 -22.07 14.32 -9.25
CA ALA A 265 -20.99 14.62 -8.32
C ALA A 265 -21.29 14.12 -6.89
N GLU A 266 -22.54 14.32 -6.41
CA GLU A 266 -22.94 13.82 -5.09
C GLU A 266 -22.88 12.28 -5.01
N LYS A 267 -23.41 11.58 -6.04
CA LYS A 267 -23.33 10.11 -6.12
C LYS A 267 -21.89 9.62 -6.11
N ILE A 268 -21.02 10.24 -6.90
CA ILE A 268 -19.58 9.91 -6.96
C ILE A 268 -18.92 10.16 -5.62
N HIS A 269 -19.20 11.27 -4.96
CA HIS A 269 -18.65 11.60 -3.66
C HIS A 269 -19.00 10.56 -2.58
N LEU A 270 -20.23 10.05 -2.58
CA LEU A 270 -20.62 8.94 -1.70
C LEU A 270 -19.80 7.68 -1.97
N LEU A 271 -19.48 7.38 -3.23
CA LEU A 271 -18.60 6.25 -3.57
C LEU A 271 -17.17 6.48 -3.09
N GLU A 272 -16.62 7.68 -3.27
CA GLU A 272 -15.30 8.04 -2.78
C GLU A 272 -15.21 7.81 -1.28
N HIS A 273 -16.12 8.34 -0.50
CA HIS A 273 -16.18 8.18 0.94
C HIS A 273 -16.29 6.72 1.38
N LYS A 274 -17.09 5.93 0.67
CA LYS A 274 -17.30 4.52 0.98
C LYS A 274 -16.08 3.65 0.72
N TYR A 275 -15.36 3.91 -0.38
CA TYR A 275 -14.34 2.97 -0.86
C TYR A 275 -12.91 3.43 -0.62
N TYR A 276 -12.61 4.73 -0.71
CA TYR A 276 -11.24 5.22 -0.69
C TYR A 276 -10.48 4.84 0.59
N PRO A 277 -11.01 5.07 1.82
CA PRO A 277 -10.30 4.71 3.04
C PRO A 277 -10.00 3.21 3.14
N SER A 278 -10.97 2.37 2.74
CA SER A 278 -10.80 0.91 2.79
C SER A 278 -9.77 0.39 1.78
N VAL A 279 -9.68 1.03 0.61
CA VAL A 279 -8.68 0.71 -0.41
C VAL A 279 -7.30 1.17 0.04
N ILE A 280 -7.15 2.38 0.60
CA ILE A 280 -5.89 2.87 1.18
C ILE A 280 -5.37 1.87 2.23
N LYS A 281 -6.21 1.41 3.16
CA LYS A 281 -5.84 0.43 4.18
C LYS A 281 -5.25 -0.86 3.61
N LYS A 282 -5.78 -1.34 2.49
CA LYS A 282 -5.28 -2.54 1.81
C LYS A 282 -4.00 -2.24 1.03
N TRP A 283 -3.95 -1.08 0.40
CA TRP A 283 -2.86 -0.64 -0.45
C TRP A 283 -1.56 -0.42 0.32
N VAL A 284 -1.58 0.23 1.48
CA VAL A 284 -0.39 0.49 2.30
C VAL A 284 0.27 -0.78 2.88
N ARG A 285 -0.37 -1.94 2.73
CA ARG A 285 0.12 -3.24 3.21
C ARG A 285 0.68 -4.13 2.12
N ARG A 286 0.70 -3.63 0.89
CA ARG A 286 1.30 -4.33 -0.26
C ARG A 286 2.81 -4.27 -0.18
#